data_f61ab0c27839a0ab3e9729cb53214586
#
_entry.id   f61ab0c27839a0ab3e9729cb53214586
#
_cell.length_a   1.000
_cell.length_b   1.000
_cell.length_c   1.000
_cell.angle_alpha   90.00
_cell.angle_beta   90.00
_cell.angle_gamma   90.00
#
_symmetry.space_group_name_H-M   'P 1'
#
loop_
_entity.id
_entity.type
_entity.pdbx_description
1 polymer ?
#
loop_
_entity_poly.entity_id
_entity_poly.type
_entity_poly.pdbx_seq_one_letter_code
_entity_poly.pdbx_strand_id
1 'polypeptide(L)'
;MVRIHLLSIDRALAQRISDAMGAHVSVDMAQSLDEATFDGPGIVVIDHASIPPERAMASVIAEVSQAAPGRAVVLATEDMYAVQVLQAIRSGATDVMPRGAVAAEVSEILSRVLNTALATQGRLGRLTLVLGTDRDATAMLATDMALAHSLDGP
;
A
#
# COMPACT_ATOMS: atom_id res chain seq x y z
N MET A 1 4.50 -7.70 12.09
CA MET A 1 4.86 -6.28 12.22
C MET A 1 4.65 -5.63 10.85
N VAL A 2 3.85 -4.59 10.77
CA VAL A 2 3.58 -3.88 9.50
C VAL A 2 4.73 -2.93 9.19
N ARG A 3 5.12 -2.81 7.92
CA ARG A 3 6.24 -1.96 7.50
C ARG A 3 5.77 -0.76 6.69
N ILE A 4 6.38 0.39 6.93
CA ILE A 4 6.30 1.56 6.07
C ILE A 4 7.66 1.72 5.40
N HIS A 5 7.70 1.49 4.10
CA HIS A 5 8.90 1.73 3.30
C HIS A 5 8.91 3.19 2.88
N LEU A 6 9.81 3.99 3.45
CA LEU A 6 9.89 5.42 3.19
C LEU A 6 11.04 5.70 2.21
N LEU A 7 10.70 6.17 1.01
CA LEU A 7 11.67 6.69 0.05
C LEU A 7 11.92 8.17 0.34
N SER A 8 12.95 8.48 1.10
CA SER A 8 13.29 9.85 1.54
C SER A 8 14.74 9.93 2.02
N ILE A 9 15.32 11.12 1.88
CA ILE A 9 16.58 11.50 2.52
C ILE A 9 16.34 12.22 3.86
N ASP A 10 15.08 12.55 4.20
CA ASP A 10 14.70 13.33 5.38
C ASP A 10 14.42 12.41 6.58
N ARG A 11 15.38 12.32 7.48
CA ARG A 11 15.24 11.56 8.74
C ARG A 11 14.17 12.14 9.68
N ALA A 12 13.91 13.46 9.60
CA ALA A 12 12.89 14.08 10.43
C ALA A 12 11.47 13.65 9.98
N LEU A 13 11.26 13.44 8.69
CA LEU A 13 10.02 12.85 8.17
C LEU A 13 9.86 11.40 8.65
N ALA A 14 10.93 10.59 8.58
CA ALA A 14 10.92 9.22 9.08
C ALA A 14 10.57 9.15 10.58
N GLN A 15 11.16 10.01 11.39
CA GLN A 15 10.88 10.08 12.82
C GLN A 15 9.42 10.48 13.10
N ARG A 16 8.89 11.50 12.39
CA ARG A 16 7.49 11.92 12.55
C ARG A 16 6.51 10.79 12.20
N ILE A 17 6.78 10.05 11.12
CA ILE A 17 5.95 8.90 10.74
C ILE A 17 6.03 7.82 11.83
N SER A 18 7.23 7.50 12.32
CA SER A 18 7.43 6.53 13.39
C SER A 18 6.70 6.93 14.67
N ASP A 19 6.81 8.19 15.08
CA ASP A 19 6.15 8.71 16.30
C ASP A 19 4.61 8.69 16.14
N ALA A 20 4.11 9.02 14.94
CA ALA A 20 2.69 9.03 14.64
C ALA A 20 2.07 7.63 14.63
N MET A 21 2.81 6.63 14.14
CA MET A 21 2.31 5.26 13.96
C MET A 21 2.56 4.36 15.18
N GLY A 22 3.48 4.74 16.07
CA GLY A 22 3.78 4.01 17.29
C GLY A 22 4.52 2.69 17.08
N ALA A 23 4.63 1.90 18.15
CA ALA A 23 5.50 0.73 18.25
C ALA A 23 5.07 -0.49 17.38
N HIS A 24 3.89 -0.46 16.78
CA HIS A 24 3.37 -1.58 15.97
C HIS A 24 3.81 -1.53 14.50
N VAL A 25 4.46 -0.45 14.11
CA VAL A 25 4.90 -0.19 12.73
C VAL A 25 6.42 0.06 12.73
N SER A 26 7.14 -0.55 11.79
CA SER A 26 8.52 -0.20 11.50
C SER A 26 8.58 0.72 10.29
N VAL A 27 9.45 1.73 10.34
CA VAL A 27 9.73 2.61 9.20
C VAL A 27 11.11 2.23 8.66
N ASP A 28 11.11 1.67 7.45
CA ASP A 28 12.33 1.31 6.74
C ASP A 28 12.62 2.41 5.70
N MET A 29 13.69 3.16 5.90
CA MET A 29 14.03 4.29 5.04
C MET A 29 15.06 3.88 3.99
N ALA A 30 14.80 4.22 2.73
CA ALA A 30 15.74 4.12 1.61
C ALA A 30 15.86 5.48 0.90
N GLN A 31 17.04 5.80 0.38
CA GLN A 31 17.27 7.06 -0.31
C GLN A 31 16.84 7.01 -1.78
N SER A 32 16.82 5.81 -2.36
CA SER A 32 16.42 5.57 -3.73
C SER A 32 15.63 4.27 -3.87
N LEU A 33 14.99 4.09 -5.02
CA LEU A 33 14.27 2.85 -5.33
C LEU A 33 15.21 1.64 -5.41
N ASP A 34 16.46 1.85 -5.88
CA ASP A 34 17.46 0.78 -6.03
C ASP A 34 17.94 0.23 -4.68
N GLU A 35 17.88 1.05 -3.64
CA GLU A 35 18.23 0.65 -2.27
C GLU A 35 17.05 0.03 -1.50
N ALA A 36 15.82 0.25 -2.02
CA ALA A 36 14.61 -0.16 -1.33
C ALA A 36 14.38 -1.67 -1.48
N THR A 37 14.13 -2.33 -0.36
CA THR A 37 13.63 -3.70 -0.34
C THR A 37 12.21 -3.69 0.20
N PHE A 38 11.29 -4.27 -0.57
CA PHE A 38 9.87 -4.28 -0.20
C PHE A 38 9.46 -5.63 0.37
N ASP A 39 9.91 -5.93 1.60
CA ASP A 39 9.62 -7.20 2.26
C ASP A 39 8.42 -7.10 3.21
N GLY A 40 7.63 -8.18 3.29
CA GLY A 40 6.50 -8.30 4.21
C GLY A 40 5.30 -7.39 3.87
N PRO A 41 4.23 -7.39 4.68
CA PRO A 41 3.06 -6.55 4.49
C PRO A 41 3.36 -5.09 4.85
N GLY A 42 2.83 -4.15 4.06
CA GLY A 42 3.02 -2.74 4.34
C GLY A 42 2.63 -1.81 3.19
N ILE A 43 3.03 -0.57 3.33
CA ILE A 43 2.82 0.50 2.35
C ILE A 43 4.15 1.16 1.98
N VAL A 44 4.15 1.87 0.87
CA VAL A 44 5.29 2.69 0.45
C VAL A 44 4.92 4.17 0.57
N VAL A 45 5.76 4.95 1.21
CA VAL A 45 5.64 6.42 1.26
C VAL A 45 6.77 7.02 0.45
N ILE A 46 6.44 7.88 -0.50
CA ILE A 46 7.41 8.60 -1.34
C ILE A 46 7.45 10.05 -0.88
N ASP A 47 8.60 10.52 -0.48
CA ASP A 47 8.83 11.94 -0.19
C ASP A 47 9.12 12.69 -1.48
N HIS A 48 8.19 13.56 -1.91
CA HIS A 48 8.34 14.36 -3.14
C HIS A 48 9.62 15.22 -3.13
N ALA A 49 9.99 15.78 -1.97
CA ALA A 49 11.19 16.58 -1.84
C ALA A 49 12.50 15.79 -2.03
N SER A 50 12.44 14.47 -1.93
CA SER A 50 13.58 13.57 -2.13
C SER A 50 13.66 13.03 -3.56
N ILE A 51 12.69 13.35 -4.43
CA ILE A 51 12.76 13.00 -5.86
C ILE A 51 13.76 13.93 -6.54
N PRO A 52 14.75 13.40 -7.26
CA PRO A 52 15.68 14.21 -8.02
C PRO A 52 14.94 15.12 -9.03
N PRO A 53 15.37 16.38 -9.21
CA PRO A 53 14.66 17.36 -10.03
C PRO A 53 14.59 17.01 -11.52
N GLU A 54 15.50 16.15 -11.99
CA GLU A 54 15.51 15.60 -13.35
C GLU A 54 14.49 14.48 -13.57
N ARG A 55 13.87 13.97 -12.52
CA ARG A 55 12.88 12.90 -12.59
C ARG A 55 11.46 13.44 -12.39
N ALA A 56 10.56 13.06 -13.27
CA ALA A 56 9.15 13.39 -13.08
C ALA A 56 8.55 12.57 -11.93
N MET A 57 7.83 13.23 -11.02
CA MET A 57 7.09 12.61 -9.92
C MET A 57 6.22 11.43 -10.39
N ALA A 58 5.50 11.62 -11.49
CA ALA A 58 4.63 10.59 -12.08
C ALA A 58 5.39 9.31 -12.46
N SER A 59 6.60 9.46 -13.01
CA SER A 59 7.45 8.32 -13.38
C SER A 59 7.94 7.57 -12.16
N VAL A 60 8.36 8.28 -11.10
CA VAL A 60 8.82 7.66 -9.84
C VAL A 60 7.69 6.89 -9.17
N ILE A 61 6.47 7.47 -9.11
CA ILE A 61 5.30 6.77 -8.55
C ILE A 61 5.00 5.50 -9.35
N ALA A 62 4.99 5.56 -10.68
CA ALA A 62 4.74 4.41 -11.54
C ALA A 62 5.79 3.30 -11.36
N GLU A 63 7.06 3.66 -11.28
CA GLU A 63 8.15 2.70 -11.04
C GLU A 63 8.04 2.03 -9.66
N VAL A 64 7.74 2.81 -8.61
CA VAL A 64 7.52 2.27 -7.25
C VAL A 64 6.32 1.33 -7.25
N SER A 65 5.22 1.68 -7.91
CA SER A 65 4.03 0.83 -8.01
C SER A 65 4.32 -0.50 -8.73
N GLN A 66 5.25 -0.49 -9.70
CA GLN A 66 5.70 -1.69 -10.40
C GLN A 66 6.67 -2.52 -9.57
N ALA A 67 7.57 -1.88 -8.83
CA ALA A 67 8.56 -2.54 -7.97
C ALA A 67 7.94 -3.15 -6.70
N ALA A 68 6.83 -2.58 -6.23
CA ALA A 68 6.11 -3.00 -5.02
C ALA A 68 4.67 -3.42 -5.34
N PRO A 69 4.44 -4.47 -6.15
CA PRO A 69 3.09 -4.85 -6.59
C PRO A 69 2.19 -5.22 -5.41
N GLY A 70 0.94 -4.73 -5.46
CA GLY A 70 -0.06 -4.98 -4.42
C GLY A 70 0.13 -4.15 -3.15
N ARG A 71 1.09 -3.24 -3.09
CA ARG A 71 1.26 -2.29 -1.98
C ARG A 71 0.59 -0.96 -2.31
N ALA A 72 0.03 -0.34 -1.29
CA ALA A 72 -0.45 1.02 -1.41
C ALA A 72 0.75 1.99 -1.41
N VAL A 73 0.69 2.98 -2.30
CA VAL A 73 1.72 4.03 -2.43
C VAL A 73 1.13 5.35 -1.99
N VAL A 74 1.78 6.03 -1.05
CA VAL A 74 1.39 7.36 -0.56
C VAL A 74 2.46 8.37 -0.95
N LEU A 75 2.05 9.49 -1.54
CA LEU A 75 2.95 10.60 -1.83
C LEU A 75 2.91 11.62 -0.69
N ALA A 76 4.05 11.92 -0.07
CA ALA A 76 4.20 13.03 0.86
C ALA A 76 4.72 14.26 0.09
N THR A 77 3.93 15.33 0.04
CA THR A 77 4.27 16.55 -0.73
C THR A 77 3.90 17.82 0.01
N GLU A 78 4.63 18.90 -0.24
CA GLU A 78 4.26 20.25 0.24
C GLU A 78 3.15 20.85 -0.62
N ASP A 79 3.13 20.51 -1.90
CA ASP A 79 2.19 21.05 -2.88
C ASP A 79 0.92 20.19 -2.97
N MET A 80 -0.13 20.64 -2.30
CA MET A 80 -1.45 19.99 -2.30
C MET A 80 -2.42 20.55 -3.35
N TYR A 81 -1.88 21.06 -4.47
CA TYR A 81 -2.73 21.53 -5.57
C TYR A 81 -3.47 20.38 -6.23
N ALA A 82 -4.74 20.58 -6.53
CA ALA A 82 -5.61 19.54 -7.08
C ALA A 82 -5.04 18.84 -8.33
N VAL A 83 -4.35 19.60 -9.20
CA VAL A 83 -3.72 19.06 -10.40
C VAL A 83 -2.61 18.06 -10.06
N GLN A 84 -1.76 18.38 -9.09
CA GLN A 84 -0.66 17.52 -8.66
C GLN A 84 -1.17 16.27 -7.92
N VAL A 85 -2.18 16.44 -7.05
CA VAL A 85 -2.85 15.32 -6.39
C VAL A 85 -3.46 14.37 -7.40
N LEU A 86 -4.21 14.89 -8.38
CA LEU A 86 -4.80 14.08 -9.46
C LEU A 86 -3.73 13.38 -10.31
N GLN A 87 -2.61 14.05 -10.59
CA GLN A 87 -1.51 13.46 -11.33
C GLN A 87 -0.87 12.31 -10.53
N ALA A 88 -0.64 12.48 -9.23
CA ALA A 88 -0.10 11.43 -8.36
C ALA A 88 -1.02 10.20 -8.36
N ILE A 89 -2.33 10.39 -8.15
CA ILE A 89 -3.31 9.28 -8.15
C ILE A 89 -3.35 8.57 -9.51
N ARG A 90 -3.36 9.30 -10.62
CA ARG A 90 -3.33 8.73 -11.98
C ARG A 90 -2.05 7.95 -12.27
N SER A 91 -0.96 8.29 -11.60
CA SER A 91 0.34 7.61 -11.74
C SER A 91 0.48 6.36 -10.85
N GLY A 92 -0.53 6.07 -10.01
CA GLY A 92 -0.57 4.87 -9.18
C GLY A 92 -0.45 5.11 -7.67
N ALA A 93 -0.40 6.38 -7.22
CA ALA A 93 -0.50 6.66 -5.79
C ALA A 93 -1.92 6.32 -5.30
N THR A 94 -1.98 5.68 -4.15
CA THR A 94 -3.24 5.34 -3.47
C THR A 94 -3.80 6.55 -2.73
N ASP A 95 -2.91 7.38 -2.18
CA ASP A 95 -3.26 8.58 -1.44
C ASP A 95 -2.13 9.60 -1.48
N VAL A 96 -2.42 10.84 -1.07
CA VAL A 96 -1.46 11.93 -0.96
C VAL A 96 -1.58 12.55 0.43
N MET A 97 -0.46 12.81 1.09
CA MET A 97 -0.45 13.47 2.39
C MET A 97 0.42 14.73 2.37
N PRO A 98 0.06 15.76 3.18
CA PRO A 98 0.93 16.92 3.35
C PRO A 98 2.25 16.50 4.01
N ARG A 99 3.37 16.92 3.42
CA ARG A 99 4.71 16.61 3.99
C ARG A 99 4.89 17.21 5.38
N GLY A 100 4.27 18.36 5.64
CA GLY A 100 4.27 19.05 6.93
C GLY A 100 3.15 18.64 7.88
N ALA A 101 2.39 17.58 7.59
CA ALA A 101 1.27 17.13 8.42
C ALA A 101 1.69 16.87 9.88
N VAL A 102 0.80 17.19 10.83
CA VAL A 102 0.99 16.88 12.25
C VAL A 102 0.82 15.37 12.52
N ALA A 103 1.36 14.88 13.62
CA ALA A 103 1.35 13.45 13.94
C ALA A 103 -0.05 12.81 13.88
N ALA A 104 -1.08 13.50 14.34
CA ALA A 104 -2.46 13.00 14.29
C ALA A 104 -2.96 12.80 12.84
N GLU A 105 -2.68 13.75 11.96
CA GLU A 105 -3.05 13.69 10.54
C GLU A 105 -2.26 12.60 9.81
N VAL A 106 -0.96 12.49 10.06
CA VAL A 106 -0.11 11.41 9.54
C VAL A 106 -0.67 10.05 9.95
N SER A 107 -1.00 9.88 11.24
CA SER A 107 -1.56 8.65 11.77
C SER A 107 -2.91 8.31 11.13
N GLU A 108 -3.80 9.28 10.95
CA GLU A 108 -5.11 9.09 10.32
C GLU A 108 -4.97 8.61 8.87
N ILE A 109 -4.17 9.32 8.06
CA ILE A 109 -3.99 9.00 6.63
C ILE A 109 -3.34 7.62 6.48
N LEU A 110 -2.21 7.39 7.15
CA LEU A 110 -1.45 6.14 6.98
C LEU A 110 -2.21 4.94 7.57
N SER A 111 -2.93 5.09 8.68
CA SER A 111 -3.76 4.00 9.23
C SER A 111 -4.91 3.65 8.30
N ARG A 112 -5.57 4.63 7.68
CA ARG A 112 -6.61 4.40 6.68
C ARG A 112 -6.07 3.62 5.48
N VAL A 113 -4.94 4.05 4.93
CA VAL A 113 -4.30 3.39 3.78
C VAL A 113 -3.85 1.97 4.14
N LEU A 114 -3.22 1.78 5.31
CA LEU A 114 -2.81 0.47 5.81
C LEU A 114 -3.99 -0.48 5.98
N ASN A 115 -5.06 -0.04 6.61
CA ASN A 115 -6.24 -0.88 6.82
C ASN A 115 -6.87 -1.31 5.49
N THR A 116 -6.91 -0.40 4.51
CA THR A 116 -7.41 -0.71 3.17
C THR A 116 -6.50 -1.70 2.45
N ALA A 117 -5.18 -1.48 2.50
CA ALA A 117 -4.20 -2.35 1.86
C ALA A 117 -4.20 -3.76 2.46
N LEU A 118 -4.23 -3.88 3.79
CA LEU A 118 -4.27 -5.17 4.49
C LEU A 118 -5.59 -5.91 4.22
N ALA A 119 -6.72 -5.20 4.18
CA ALA A 119 -8.00 -5.80 3.84
C ALA A 119 -8.03 -6.34 2.40
N THR A 120 -7.34 -5.69 1.48
CA THR A 120 -7.22 -6.12 0.08
C THR A 120 -6.27 -7.31 -0.04
N GLN A 121 -5.15 -7.33 0.67
CA GLN A 121 -4.19 -8.45 0.68
C GLN A 121 -4.77 -9.70 1.34
N GLY A 122 -5.60 -9.56 2.38
CA GLY A 122 -6.29 -10.68 3.03
C GLY A 122 -7.50 -11.23 2.25
N ARG A 123 -7.94 -10.54 1.21
CA ARG A 123 -9.12 -10.90 0.41
C ARG A 123 -8.83 -11.60 -0.91
N LEU A 124 -7.61 -11.97 -1.20
CA LEU A 124 -7.31 -12.86 -2.32
C LEU A 124 -7.73 -14.28 -1.92
N GLY A 125 -9.03 -14.46 -1.68
CA GLY A 125 -9.64 -15.76 -1.60
C GLY A 125 -9.53 -16.47 -2.96
N ARG A 126 -9.30 -17.78 -2.94
CA ARG A 126 -9.34 -18.61 -4.15
C ARG A 126 -10.79 -18.68 -4.64
N LEU A 127 -11.08 -18.06 -5.78
CA LEU A 127 -12.36 -18.24 -6.45
C LEU A 127 -12.34 -19.60 -7.18
N THR A 128 -13.20 -20.52 -6.76
CA THR A 128 -13.44 -21.77 -7.48
C THR A 128 -14.81 -21.69 -8.15
N LEU A 129 -14.82 -21.71 -9.47
CA LEU A 129 -16.04 -21.72 -10.27
C LEU A 129 -16.39 -23.16 -10.64
N VAL A 130 -17.54 -23.65 -10.15
CA VAL A 130 -18.06 -24.98 -10.50
C VAL A 130 -19.11 -24.82 -11.58
N LEU A 131 -18.82 -25.37 -12.77
CA LEU A 131 -19.74 -25.40 -13.91
C LEU A 131 -20.16 -26.82 -14.17
N GLY A 132 -21.48 -27.06 -14.29
CA GLY A 132 -22.04 -28.35 -14.59
C GLY A 132 -23.34 -28.22 -15.38
N THR A 133 -23.69 -29.26 -16.11
CA THR A 133 -24.94 -29.36 -16.86
C THR A 133 -26.10 -29.88 -16.02
N ASP A 134 -25.78 -30.54 -14.89
CA ASP A 134 -26.75 -31.03 -13.91
C ASP A 134 -26.77 -30.09 -12.71
N ARG A 135 -27.95 -29.51 -12.43
CA ARG A 135 -28.11 -28.49 -11.39
C ARG A 135 -27.87 -29.04 -9.97
N ASP A 136 -28.40 -30.25 -9.71
CA ASP A 136 -28.35 -30.82 -8.36
C ASP A 136 -26.97 -31.36 -8.04
N ALA A 137 -26.33 -32.06 -8.96
CA ALA A 137 -24.95 -32.54 -8.83
C ALA A 137 -23.94 -31.38 -8.72
N THR A 138 -24.14 -30.29 -9.48
CA THR A 138 -23.27 -29.10 -9.40
C THR A 138 -23.42 -28.39 -8.07
N ALA A 139 -24.63 -28.26 -7.53
CA ALA A 139 -24.90 -27.66 -6.23
C ALA A 139 -24.28 -28.48 -5.08
N MET A 140 -24.41 -29.80 -5.09
CA MET A 140 -23.78 -30.68 -4.12
C MET A 140 -22.26 -30.55 -4.12
N LEU A 141 -21.64 -30.61 -5.30
CA LEU A 141 -20.19 -30.49 -5.44
C LEU A 141 -19.68 -29.12 -4.95
N ALA A 142 -20.38 -28.05 -5.26
CA ALA A 142 -20.02 -26.71 -4.81
C ALA A 142 -20.13 -26.58 -3.28
N THR A 143 -21.14 -27.20 -2.68
CA THR A 143 -21.32 -27.22 -1.21
C THR A 143 -20.23 -28.02 -0.54
N ASP A 144 -19.90 -29.20 -1.04
CA ASP A 144 -18.85 -30.07 -0.49
C ASP A 144 -17.47 -29.40 -0.59
N MET A 145 -17.17 -28.72 -1.70
CA MET A 145 -15.92 -27.97 -1.86
C MET A 145 -15.84 -26.77 -0.91
N ALA A 146 -16.96 -26.07 -0.66
CA ALA A 146 -17.00 -24.95 0.28
C ALA A 146 -16.80 -25.45 1.73
N LEU A 147 -17.39 -26.60 2.10
CA LEU A 147 -17.19 -27.22 3.42
C LEU A 147 -15.73 -27.67 3.60
N ALA A 148 -15.15 -28.34 2.61
CA ALA A 148 -13.76 -28.78 2.67
C ALA A 148 -12.79 -27.61 2.88
N HIS A 149 -12.98 -26.49 2.17
CA HIS A 149 -12.17 -25.28 2.34
C HIS A 149 -12.38 -24.59 3.69
N SER A 150 -13.55 -24.71 4.30
CA SER A 150 -13.81 -24.13 5.63
C SER A 150 -13.17 -24.96 6.76
N LEU A 151 -12.93 -26.24 6.53
CA LEU A 151 -12.29 -27.16 7.50
C LEU A 151 -10.76 -27.11 7.44
N ASP A 152 -10.19 -26.75 6.30
CA ASP A 152 -8.74 -26.63 6.11
C ASP A 152 -8.15 -25.29 6.60
N GLY A 153 -8.94 -24.40 7.23
CA GLY A 153 -8.62 -23.12 7.91
C GLY A 153 -7.27 -22.45 7.58
N PRO A 154 -7.10 -21.15 7.80
CA PRO A 154 -5.83 -20.49 7.45
C PRO A 154 -4.67 -20.97 8.31
#